data_3aeaac293570ed1972564c1f84e29d29
#
_entry.id   3aeaac293570ed1972564c1f84e29d29
#
_cell.length_a   1.000
_cell.length_b   1.000
_cell.length_c   1.000
_cell.angle_alpha   90.00
_cell.angle_beta   90.00
_cell.angle_gamma   90.00
#
_symmetry.space_group_name_H-M   'P 1'
#
loop_
_entity.id
_entity.type
_entity.pdbx_description
1 polymer ?
#
loop_
_entity_poly.entity_id
_entity_poly.type
_entity_poly.pdbx_seq_one_letter_code
_entity_poly.pdbx_strand_id
1 'polypeptide(L)'
;MKIVFAGTPEFSAHALSAIVAAGHEIVLVLTQPDRRAGRGMHLKASPTKVEALKRKIPVLQPLTLKRNHVDVKKSTEAQETYQHLAGLEFDAMVVVAYGLILPQEILDLASQNHRHGCFNIHASLLPRWRGAAPIQRAIESGDVKTGISIMQMDAGLDTGDVVLVGELTISPQETSASLHDRLADMGSDLMLRVLSSIEQGAPLLRAAQALEGVTYANKILKNEAAINWQLSAIEIERRIRAFNPFPGATSSLNHELLKFWSACLPNKIAATQTKNPGEVLEIDDGSVFVQCGDGVIEVLEMQKPGGKRISASACLSPYRSQEKIMQFQKDSVD
;
A
#
# COMPACT_ATOMS: atom_id res chain seq x y z
N MET A 1 4.63 -21.97 17.36
CA MET A 1 3.16 -21.73 17.42
C MET A 1 2.48 -22.23 16.15
N LYS A 2 1.21 -22.65 16.25
CA LYS A 2 0.29 -22.87 15.13
C LYS A 2 -0.44 -21.57 14.80
N ILE A 3 -0.37 -21.09 13.57
CA ILE A 3 -0.87 -19.77 13.18
C ILE A 3 -1.84 -19.90 12.00
N VAL A 4 -2.98 -19.22 12.08
CA VAL A 4 -3.82 -18.90 10.92
C VAL A 4 -3.32 -17.57 10.35
N PHE A 5 -2.99 -17.54 9.06
CA PHE A 5 -2.50 -16.34 8.41
C PHE A 5 -3.53 -15.78 7.41
N ALA A 6 -3.81 -14.48 7.47
CA ALA A 6 -4.72 -13.81 6.55
C ALA A 6 -4.04 -12.66 5.84
N GLY A 7 -3.91 -12.75 4.52
CA GLY A 7 -3.21 -11.73 3.75
C GLY A 7 -3.36 -11.88 2.24
N THR A 8 -2.97 -10.86 1.47
CA THR A 8 -3.18 -10.87 0.02
C THR A 8 -1.97 -10.41 -0.81
N PRO A 9 -1.39 -9.18 -0.65
CA PRO A 9 -0.35 -8.65 -1.52
C PRO A 9 1.05 -9.18 -1.20
N GLU A 10 2.07 -8.68 -1.91
CA GLU A 10 3.48 -9.01 -1.69
C GLU A 10 3.93 -8.75 -0.24
N PHE A 11 3.48 -7.67 0.36
CA PHE A 11 3.72 -7.35 1.76
C PHE A 11 3.32 -8.50 2.69
N SER A 12 2.17 -9.11 2.44
CA SER A 12 1.68 -10.26 3.21
C SER A 12 2.49 -11.53 2.91
N ALA A 13 2.84 -11.77 1.65
CA ALA A 13 3.64 -12.93 1.26
C ALA A 13 5.03 -12.89 1.91
N HIS A 14 5.62 -11.70 2.03
CA HIS A 14 6.89 -11.49 2.72
C HIS A 14 6.77 -11.87 4.22
N ALA A 15 5.77 -11.36 4.91
CA ALA A 15 5.52 -11.69 6.32
C ALA A 15 5.23 -13.18 6.53
N LEU A 16 4.42 -13.80 5.66
CA LEU A 16 4.15 -15.25 5.68
C LEU A 16 5.45 -16.05 5.60
N SER A 17 6.32 -15.67 4.64
CA SER A 17 7.61 -16.33 4.43
C SER A 17 8.51 -16.22 5.67
N ALA A 18 8.58 -15.04 6.29
CA ALA A 18 9.38 -14.80 7.50
C ALA A 18 8.87 -15.62 8.70
N ILE A 19 7.55 -15.68 8.92
CA ILE A 19 6.94 -16.45 10.01
C ILE A 19 7.24 -17.94 9.87
N VAL A 20 7.12 -18.49 8.65
CA VAL A 20 7.47 -19.91 8.40
C VAL A 20 8.97 -20.16 8.57
N ALA A 21 9.82 -19.24 8.09
CA ALA A 21 11.28 -19.37 8.24
C ALA A 21 11.73 -19.33 9.71
N ALA A 22 10.97 -18.65 10.58
CA ALA A 22 11.19 -18.64 12.03
C ALA A 22 10.72 -19.92 12.75
N GLY A 23 10.17 -20.90 12.02
CA GLY A 23 9.78 -22.21 12.59
C GLY A 23 8.34 -22.29 13.08
N HIS A 24 7.50 -21.27 12.86
CA HIS A 24 6.08 -21.36 13.19
C HIS A 24 5.33 -22.18 12.12
N GLU A 25 4.33 -22.94 12.56
CA GLU A 25 3.46 -23.73 11.70
C GLU A 25 2.27 -22.88 11.23
N ILE A 26 2.14 -22.68 9.92
CA ILE A 26 0.94 -22.05 9.35
C ILE A 26 -0.06 -23.15 9.01
N VAL A 27 -1.13 -23.25 9.80
CA VAL A 27 -2.15 -24.30 9.64
C VAL A 27 -3.17 -23.95 8.54
N LEU A 28 -3.35 -22.67 8.24
CA LEU A 28 -4.26 -22.20 7.19
C LEU A 28 -3.85 -20.80 6.72
N VAL A 29 -3.96 -20.57 5.43
CA VAL A 29 -3.89 -19.22 4.83
C VAL A 29 -5.25 -18.79 4.31
N LEU A 30 -5.72 -17.62 4.72
CA LEU A 30 -6.85 -16.91 4.16
C LEU A 30 -6.35 -15.83 3.20
N THR A 31 -6.81 -15.80 1.96
CA THR A 31 -6.46 -14.76 0.99
C THR A 31 -7.64 -14.43 0.09
N GLN A 32 -7.59 -13.27 -0.57
CA GLN A 32 -8.66 -12.91 -1.51
C GLN A 32 -8.68 -13.85 -2.72
N PRO A 33 -9.85 -14.03 -3.35
CA PRO A 33 -9.98 -14.80 -4.59
C PRO A 33 -9.05 -14.31 -5.69
N ASP A 34 -8.67 -15.23 -6.57
CA ASP A 34 -7.88 -14.93 -7.76
C ASP A 34 -8.59 -13.88 -8.61
N ARG A 35 -7.86 -12.90 -9.10
CA ARG A 35 -8.41 -11.78 -9.88
C ARG A 35 -7.86 -11.79 -11.29
N ARG A 36 -8.68 -11.37 -12.23
CA ARG A 36 -8.22 -11.14 -13.61
C ARG A 36 -7.23 -9.98 -13.65
N ALA A 37 -6.05 -10.21 -14.22
CA ALA A 37 -4.98 -9.22 -14.29
C ALA A 37 -4.15 -9.37 -15.57
N GLY A 38 -3.44 -8.30 -15.93
CA GLY A 38 -2.51 -8.27 -17.05
C GLY A 38 -3.18 -8.24 -18.44
N ARG A 39 -2.35 -8.23 -19.48
CA ARG A 39 -2.80 -8.34 -20.87
C ARG A 39 -3.44 -9.72 -21.06
N GLY A 40 -4.68 -9.78 -21.54
CA GLY A 40 -5.45 -11.02 -21.72
C GLY A 40 -6.33 -11.41 -20.51
N MET A 41 -6.37 -10.61 -19.45
CA MET A 41 -7.29 -10.79 -18.30
C MET A 41 -7.28 -12.22 -17.72
N HIS A 42 -6.11 -12.87 -17.64
CA HIS A 42 -5.97 -14.18 -17.03
C HIS A 42 -6.14 -14.10 -15.51
N LEU A 43 -6.71 -15.16 -14.93
CA LEU A 43 -6.79 -15.27 -13.47
C LEU A 43 -5.37 -15.36 -12.89
N LYS A 44 -5.07 -14.45 -11.97
CA LYS A 44 -3.80 -14.39 -11.26
C LYS A 44 -4.04 -14.66 -9.78
N ALA A 45 -3.34 -15.64 -9.25
CA ALA A 45 -3.32 -15.92 -7.81
C ALA A 45 -2.69 -14.74 -7.05
N SER A 46 -3.16 -14.52 -5.81
CA SER A 46 -2.52 -13.55 -4.92
C SER A 46 -1.07 -13.98 -4.60
N PRO A 47 -0.15 -13.04 -4.34
CA PRO A 47 1.20 -13.36 -3.90
C PRO A 47 1.22 -14.27 -2.67
N THR A 48 0.36 -14.02 -1.69
CA THR A 48 0.22 -14.86 -0.49
C THR A 48 -0.22 -16.29 -0.83
N LYS A 49 -1.16 -16.47 -1.78
CA LYS A 49 -1.54 -17.81 -2.26
C LYS A 49 -0.37 -18.54 -2.91
N VAL A 50 0.37 -17.83 -3.76
CA VAL A 50 1.55 -18.42 -4.44
C VAL A 50 2.56 -18.91 -3.41
N GLU A 51 2.85 -18.11 -2.39
CA GLU A 51 3.79 -18.46 -1.32
C GLU A 51 3.28 -19.64 -0.46
N ALA A 52 1.99 -19.64 -0.11
CA ALA A 52 1.37 -20.75 0.63
C ALA A 52 1.44 -22.07 -0.14
N LEU A 53 1.12 -22.06 -1.43
CA LEU A 53 1.15 -23.26 -2.27
C LEU A 53 2.55 -23.84 -2.43
N LYS A 54 3.59 -23.00 -2.56
CA LYS A 54 5.00 -23.46 -2.58
C LYS A 54 5.36 -24.28 -1.33
N ARG A 55 4.75 -23.94 -0.21
CA ARG A 55 4.99 -24.58 1.10
C ARG A 55 3.96 -25.66 1.43
N LYS A 56 3.03 -25.97 0.54
CA LYS A 56 1.94 -26.93 0.71
C LYS A 56 1.01 -26.58 1.89
N ILE A 57 0.86 -25.29 2.19
CA ILE A 57 -0.04 -24.79 3.23
C ILE A 57 -1.46 -24.74 2.68
N PRO A 58 -2.48 -25.21 3.41
CA PRO A 58 -3.89 -25.08 3.00
C PRO A 58 -4.29 -23.63 2.78
N VAL A 59 -5.10 -23.36 1.75
CA VAL A 59 -5.56 -22.01 1.38
C VAL A 59 -7.07 -21.98 1.22
N LEU A 60 -7.72 -21.02 1.86
CA LEU A 60 -9.12 -20.67 1.62
C LEU A 60 -9.21 -19.26 1.03
N GLN A 61 -10.16 -19.06 0.11
CA GLN A 61 -10.35 -17.79 -0.62
C GLN A 61 -11.80 -17.30 -0.53
N PRO A 62 -12.33 -17.05 0.69
CA PRO A 62 -13.72 -16.63 0.84
C PRO A 62 -13.94 -15.24 0.22
N LEU A 63 -15.11 -15.04 -0.42
CA LEU A 63 -15.53 -13.75 -0.93
C LEU A 63 -15.90 -12.76 0.18
N THR A 64 -16.28 -13.27 1.33
CA THR A 64 -16.60 -12.52 2.55
C THR A 64 -16.46 -13.44 3.77
N LEU A 65 -16.27 -12.84 4.94
CA LEU A 65 -16.35 -13.54 6.22
C LEU A 65 -17.64 -13.25 6.99
N LYS A 66 -18.56 -12.42 6.41
CA LYS A 66 -19.83 -12.09 7.02
C LYS A 66 -20.84 -13.21 6.79
N ARG A 67 -21.19 -13.99 7.82
CA ARG A 67 -22.13 -15.11 7.76
C ARG A 67 -23.58 -14.68 7.50
N ASN A 68 -23.95 -13.45 7.81
CA ASN A 68 -25.25 -12.85 7.55
C ASN A 68 -25.26 -11.98 6.27
N HIS A 69 -24.47 -12.35 5.26
CA HIS A 69 -24.44 -11.60 4.00
C HIS A 69 -25.76 -11.76 3.24
N VAL A 70 -26.25 -10.68 2.58
CA VAL A 70 -27.51 -10.68 1.83
C VAL A 70 -27.51 -11.67 0.66
N ASP A 71 -26.37 -11.92 0.06
CA ASP A 71 -26.16 -12.96 -0.95
C ASP A 71 -25.97 -14.31 -0.23
N VAL A 72 -26.93 -15.22 -0.45
CA VAL A 72 -26.99 -16.55 0.21
C VAL A 72 -25.71 -17.37 -0.06
N LYS A 73 -25.21 -17.36 -1.30
CA LYS A 73 -24.00 -18.10 -1.67
C LYS A 73 -22.77 -17.63 -0.86
N LYS A 74 -22.61 -16.30 -0.76
CA LYS A 74 -21.53 -15.71 0.05
C LYS A 74 -21.71 -15.99 1.54
N SER A 75 -22.97 -15.97 2.02
CA SER A 75 -23.29 -16.31 3.41
C SER A 75 -22.94 -17.77 3.71
N THR A 76 -23.26 -18.72 2.83
CA THR A 76 -22.91 -20.13 2.97
C THR A 76 -21.39 -20.33 2.99
N GLU A 77 -20.66 -19.73 2.05
CA GLU A 77 -19.19 -19.79 1.99
C GLU A 77 -18.54 -19.24 3.25
N ALA A 78 -19.06 -18.12 3.78
CA ALA A 78 -18.59 -17.54 5.04
C ALA A 78 -18.88 -18.46 6.23
N GLN A 79 -20.04 -19.15 6.26
CA GLN A 79 -20.37 -20.12 7.29
C GLN A 79 -19.44 -21.34 7.25
N GLU A 80 -19.16 -21.87 6.06
CA GLU A 80 -18.22 -22.98 5.87
C GLU A 80 -16.81 -22.58 6.31
N THR A 81 -16.36 -21.38 5.96
CA THR A 81 -15.07 -20.82 6.38
C THR A 81 -15.00 -20.71 7.92
N TYR A 82 -16.06 -20.21 8.55
CA TYR A 82 -16.13 -20.12 10.01
C TYR A 82 -16.06 -21.51 10.68
N GLN A 83 -16.82 -22.48 10.18
CA GLN A 83 -16.82 -23.86 10.71
C GLN A 83 -15.43 -24.50 10.57
N HIS A 84 -14.77 -24.29 9.44
CA HIS A 84 -13.42 -24.76 9.20
C HIS A 84 -12.45 -24.16 10.22
N LEU A 85 -12.46 -22.83 10.41
CA LEU A 85 -11.63 -22.14 11.40
C LEU A 85 -11.93 -22.60 12.84
N ALA A 86 -13.19 -22.82 13.17
CA ALA A 86 -13.61 -23.29 14.50
C ALA A 86 -13.10 -24.69 14.83
N GLY A 87 -12.96 -25.56 13.81
CA GLY A 87 -12.43 -26.90 13.93
C GLY A 87 -10.90 -27.00 13.93
N LEU A 88 -10.18 -25.91 13.65
CA LEU A 88 -8.73 -25.89 13.64
C LEU A 88 -8.16 -25.67 15.04
N GLU A 89 -7.05 -26.34 15.33
CA GLU A 89 -6.18 -25.98 16.45
C GLU A 89 -5.18 -24.93 15.98
N PHE A 90 -5.22 -23.76 16.59
CA PHE A 90 -4.24 -22.68 16.35
C PHE A 90 -4.11 -21.78 17.59
N ASP A 91 -2.95 -21.13 17.71
CA ASP A 91 -2.61 -20.30 18.87
C ASP A 91 -2.95 -18.83 18.65
N ALA A 92 -2.75 -18.32 17.44
CA ALA A 92 -2.98 -16.93 17.06
C ALA A 92 -3.36 -16.79 15.59
N MET A 93 -3.97 -15.66 15.25
CA MET A 93 -4.21 -15.26 13.87
C MET A 93 -3.35 -14.05 13.53
N VAL A 94 -2.60 -14.10 12.42
CA VAL A 94 -1.82 -12.98 11.91
C VAL A 94 -2.47 -12.45 10.65
N VAL A 95 -2.74 -11.16 10.62
CA VAL A 95 -3.44 -10.48 9.53
C VAL A 95 -2.52 -9.43 8.92
N VAL A 96 -2.39 -9.43 7.59
CA VAL A 96 -1.51 -8.50 6.88
C VAL A 96 -2.15 -8.11 5.55
N ALA A 97 -2.67 -6.89 5.45
CA ALA A 97 -3.30 -6.38 4.23
C ALA A 97 -4.26 -7.41 3.56
N TYR A 98 -5.11 -8.05 4.34
CA TYR A 98 -6.02 -9.11 3.87
C TYR A 98 -7.06 -8.57 2.89
N GLY A 99 -7.61 -7.38 3.19
CA GLY A 99 -8.58 -6.69 2.35
C GLY A 99 -10.02 -7.18 2.48
N LEU A 100 -10.33 -8.02 3.47
CA LEU A 100 -11.67 -8.31 3.98
C LEU A 100 -11.77 -7.90 5.44
N ILE A 101 -12.97 -7.45 5.83
CA ILE A 101 -13.27 -7.16 7.23
C ILE A 101 -13.40 -8.48 7.99
N LEU A 102 -12.74 -8.61 9.12
CA LEU A 102 -12.95 -9.70 10.06
C LEU A 102 -14.15 -9.35 10.95
N PRO A 103 -15.26 -10.11 10.87
CA PRO A 103 -16.40 -9.90 11.75
C PRO A 103 -16.06 -10.24 13.22
N GLN A 104 -16.83 -9.72 14.17
CA GLN A 104 -16.61 -9.94 15.60
C GLN A 104 -16.53 -11.41 15.95
N GLU A 105 -17.35 -12.25 15.33
CA GLU A 105 -17.34 -13.69 15.57
C GLU A 105 -16.02 -14.40 15.20
N ILE A 106 -15.26 -13.86 14.22
CA ILE A 106 -13.91 -14.37 13.89
C ILE A 106 -12.88 -13.88 14.92
N LEU A 107 -13.01 -12.62 15.38
CA LEU A 107 -12.14 -12.06 16.42
C LEU A 107 -12.35 -12.82 17.75
N ASP A 108 -13.60 -13.11 18.10
CA ASP A 108 -13.96 -13.88 19.29
C ASP A 108 -13.42 -15.30 19.19
N LEU A 109 -13.60 -15.95 18.03
CA LEU A 109 -13.08 -17.29 17.78
C LEU A 109 -11.55 -17.35 17.96
N ALA A 110 -10.84 -16.34 17.48
CA ALA A 110 -9.38 -16.28 17.61
C ALA A 110 -8.89 -15.90 19.03
N SER A 111 -9.80 -15.51 19.92
CA SER A 111 -9.49 -15.15 21.32
C SER A 111 -9.99 -16.17 22.34
N GLN A 112 -10.67 -17.24 21.90
CA GLN A 112 -11.21 -18.30 22.77
C GLN A 112 -10.21 -19.46 22.95
N ASN A 113 -10.45 -20.31 23.94
CA ASN A 113 -9.74 -21.57 24.12
C ASN A 113 -8.20 -21.42 24.18
N HIS A 114 -7.72 -20.47 24.98
CA HIS A 114 -6.28 -20.16 25.15
C HIS A 114 -5.58 -19.58 23.91
N ARG A 115 -6.33 -19.20 22.89
CA ARG A 115 -5.81 -18.46 21.73
C ARG A 115 -5.50 -17.02 22.08
N HIS A 116 -4.48 -16.46 21.43
CA HIS A 116 -3.97 -15.12 21.75
C HIS A 116 -4.66 -13.98 20.97
N GLY A 117 -5.60 -14.30 20.06
CA GLY A 117 -6.35 -13.34 19.27
C GLY A 117 -5.77 -13.08 17.89
N CYS A 118 -6.22 -11.98 17.28
CA CYS A 118 -5.79 -11.54 15.95
C CYS A 118 -4.80 -10.38 16.07
N PHE A 119 -3.64 -10.50 15.44
CA PHE A 119 -2.63 -9.43 15.36
C PHE A 119 -2.52 -8.94 13.92
N ASN A 120 -2.50 -7.62 13.72
CA ASN A 120 -2.32 -7.00 12.42
C ASN A 120 -0.97 -6.32 12.31
N ILE A 121 -0.29 -6.50 11.17
CA ILE A 121 0.86 -5.68 10.76
C ILE A 121 0.30 -4.48 10.01
N HIS A 122 0.27 -3.32 10.64
CA HIS A 122 -0.22 -2.09 10.03
C HIS A 122 0.94 -1.15 9.67
N ALA A 123 0.98 -0.70 8.41
CA ALA A 123 2.10 0.05 7.86
C ALA A 123 2.03 1.56 8.16
N SER A 124 1.79 1.92 9.41
CA SER A 124 1.87 3.30 9.93
C SER A 124 2.15 3.35 11.42
N LEU A 125 2.44 4.53 11.92
CA LEU A 125 2.50 4.85 13.34
C LEU A 125 1.08 5.22 13.82
N LEU A 126 0.29 4.22 14.25
CA LEU A 126 -1.07 4.45 14.75
C LEU A 126 -1.07 5.42 15.96
N PRO A 127 -2.06 6.30 16.06
CA PRO A 127 -3.35 6.31 15.36
C PRO A 127 -3.36 7.04 14.01
N ARG A 128 -2.19 7.48 13.49
CA ARG A 128 -2.10 8.11 12.18
C ARG A 128 -2.21 7.07 11.07
N TRP A 129 -2.96 7.41 10.01
CA TRP A 129 -3.13 6.61 8.79
C TRP A 129 -3.82 5.25 9.00
N ARG A 130 -4.91 5.20 9.78
CA ARG A 130 -5.81 4.04 9.78
C ARG A 130 -6.37 3.81 8.38
N GLY A 131 -6.44 2.56 7.90
CA GLY A 131 -7.06 2.20 6.63
C GLY A 131 -6.13 1.58 5.59
N ALA A 132 -6.47 1.74 4.30
CA ALA A 132 -6.01 0.84 3.25
C ALA A 132 -4.68 1.23 2.57
N ALA A 133 -4.24 2.50 2.66
CA ALA A 133 -3.08 2.99 1.90
C ALA A 133 -2.13 3.87 2.74
N PRO A 134 -1.72 3.43 3.95
CA PRO A 134 -0.92 4.26 4.86
C PRO A 134 0.43 4.67 4.27
N ILE A 135 1.09 3.81 3.51
CA ILE A 135 2.40 4.06 2.88
C ILE A 135 2.31 5.25 1.90
N GLN A 136 1.34 5.19 0.98
CA GLN A 136 1.15 6.23 -0.02
C GLN A 136 0.75 7.56 0.63
N ARG A 137 -0.16 7.53 1.59
CA ARG A 137 -0.64 8.75 2.27
C ARG A 137 0.44 9.41 3.11
N ALA A 138 1.32 8.66 3.75
CA ALA A 138 2.46 9.20 4.47
C ALA A 138 3.41 9.97 3.54
N ILE A 139 3.77 9.42 2.37
CA ILE A 139 4.62 10.11 1.39
C ILE A 139 3.88 11.33 0.80
N GLU A 140 2.63 11.17 0.38
CA GLU A 140 1.83 12.25 -0.23
C GLU A 140 1.69 13.45 0.70
N SER A 141 1.47 13.23 2.00
CA SER A 141 1.36 14.32 2.99
C SER A 141 2.70 14.94 3.36
N GLY A 142 3.81 14.29 3.01
CA GLY A 142 5.17 14.75 3.34
C GLY A 142 5.58 14.44 4.76
N ASP A 143 5.09 13.35 5.32
CA ASP A 143 5.56 12.87 6.61
C ASP A 143 7.06 12.58 6.56
N VAL A 144 7.78 13.03 7.58
CA VAL A 144 9.22 12.79 7.72
C VAL A 144 9.47 11.38 8.26
N LYS A 145 8.52 10.86 9.04
CA LYS A 145 8.61 9.55 9.70
C LYS A 145 7.36 8.75 9.44
N THR A 146 7.53 7.45 9.38
CA THR A 146 6.46 6.45 9.36
C THR A 146 6.95 5.20 10.12
N GLY A 147 6.23 4.10 10.04
CA GLY A 147 6.66 2.88 10.69
C GLY A 147 5.65 1.77 10.58
N ILE A 148 5.81 0.80 11.47
CA ILE A 148 4.88 -0.33 11.64
C ILE A 148 4.30 -0.28 13.04
N SER A 149 3.01 -0.51 13.13
CA SER A 149 2.32 -0.84 14.38
C SER A 149 1.83 -2.29 14.32
N ILE A 150 2.31 -3.13 15.23
CA ILE A 150 1.66 -4.42 15.49
C ILE A 150 0.54 -4.13 16.46
N MET A 151 -0.69 -4.42 16.07
CA MET A 151 -1.85 -4.16 16.90
C MET A 151 -2.71 -5.42 17.10
N GLN A 152 -3.34 -5.53 18.28
CA GLN A 152 -4.42 -6.47 18.53
C GLN A 152 -5.67 -5.98 17.83
N MET A 153 -6.27 -6.78 16.96
CA MET A 153 -7.45 -6.35 16.21
C MET A 153 -8.71 -6.33 17.07
N ASP A 154 -9.52 -5.32 16.83
CA ASP A 154 -10.91 -5.17 17.28
C ASP A 154 -11.86 -5.03 16.08
N ALA A 155 -13.15 -4.76 16.34
CA ALA A 155 -14.16 -4.61 15.29
C ALA A 155 -14.05 -3.30 14.50
N GLY A 156 -13.25 -2.34 14.97
CA GLY A 156 -13.04 -1.06 14.31
C GLY A 156 -12.04 -1.11 13.17
N LEU A 157 -11.98 -0.03 12.40
CA LEU A 157 -10.97 0.12 11.36
C LEU A 157 -9.64 0.56 11.98
N ASP A 158 -8.73 -0.39 12.20
CA ASP A 158 -7.40 -0.18 12.77
C ASP A 158 -7.42 0.59 14.11
N THR A 159 -8.41 0.29 14.96
CA THR A 159 -8.64 0.95 16.27
C THR A 159 -8.07 0.21 17.45
N GLY A 160 -7.71 -1.05 17.28
CA GLY A 160 -7.26 -1.92 18.34
C GLY A 160 -5.96 -1.48 19.02
N ASP A 161 -5.71 -2.03 20.20
CA ASP A 161 -4.55 -1.69 21.01
C ASP A 161 -3.23 -2.02 20.31
N VAL A 162 -2.29 -1.10 20.39
CA VAL A 162 -0.94 -1.28 19.83
C VAL A 162 -0.08 -2.10 20.80
N VAL A 163 0.53 -3.15 20.27
CA VAL A 163 1.39 -4.09 21.02
C VAL A 163 2.87 -3.75 20.87
N LEU A 164 3.28 -3.38 19.67
CA LEU A 164 4.66 -3.05 19.37
C LEU A 164 4.74 -2.06 18.20
N VAL A 165 5.67 -1.12 18.28
CA VAL A 165 5.89 -0.10 17.24
C VAL A 165 7.33 -0.12 16.80
N GLY A 166 7.55 0.04 15.50
CA GLY A 166 8.84 0.38 14.91
C GLY A 166 8.72 1.63 14.06
N GLU A 167 9.66 2.56 14.23
CA GLU A 167 9.69 3.83 13.50
C GLU A 167 10.84 3.83 12.50
N LEU A 168 10.62 4.47 11.34
CA LEU A 168 11.68 4.78 10.38
C LEU A 168 11.47 6.15 9.74
N THR A 169 12.56 6.74 9.27
CA THR A 169 12.54 8.00 8.50
C THR A 169 12.25 7.71 7.04
N ILE A 170 11.36 8.50 6.44
CA ILE A 170 11.11 8.50 4.99
C ILE A 170 12.20 9.35 4.33
N SER A 171 12.97 8.75 3.44
CA SER A 171 14.01 9.47 2.70
C SER A 171 13.41 10.45 1.68
N PRO A 172 14.06 11.60 1.40
CA PRO A 172 13.50 12.61 0.49
C PRO A 172 13.13 12.11 -0.92
N GLN A 173 13.82 11.09 -1.42
CA GLN A 173 13.56 10.50 -2.74
C GLN A 173 12.84 9.15 -2.68
N GLU A 174 12.37 8.75 -1.49
CA GLU A 174 11.74 7.45 -1.30
C GLU A 174 10.39 7.38 -1.99
N THR A 175 10.18 6.31 -2.76
CA THR A 175 8.90 6.00 -3.40
C THR A 175 8.07 5.08 -2.53
N SER A 176 6.78 4.92 -2.84
CA SER A 176 5.96 3.94 -2.13
C SER A 176 6.45 2.50 -2.32
N ALA A 177 7.15 2.19 -3.44
CA ALA A 177 7.75 0.87 -3.63
C ALA A 177 8.90 0.63 -2.65
N SER A 178 9.89 1.54 -2.59
CA SER A 178 11.05 1.37 -1.71
C SER A 178 10.66 1.41 -0.23
N LEU A 179 9.74 2.28 0.15
CA LEU A 179 9.20 2.35 1.51
C LEU A 179 8.43 1.08 1.89
N HIS A 180 7.63 0.55 0.96
CA HIS A 180 6.92 -0.72 1.13
C HIS A 180 7.87 -1.86 1.50
N ASP A 181 8.99 -2.02 0.79
CA ASP A 181 9.94 -3.11 1.03
C ASP A 181 10.59 -2.98 2.41
N ARG A 182 11.04 -1.77 2.78
CA ARG A 182 11.59 -1.51 4.12
C ARG A 182 10.59 -1.76 5.25
N LEU A 183 9.33 -1.39 5.04
CA LEU A 183 8.26 -1.64 6.02
C LEU A 183 7.85 -3.11 6.07
N ALA A 184 7.96 -3.87 4.97
CA ALA A 184 7.71 -5.31 4.96
C ALA A 184 8.75 -6.07 5.80
N ASP A 185 10.02 -5.72 5.67
CA ASP A 185 11.09 -6.28 6.51
C ASP A 185 10.84 -5.95 7.99
N MET A 186 10.65 -4.67 8.32
CA MET A 186 10.38 -4.23 9.69
C MET A 186 9.12 -4.88 10.28
N GLY A 187 8.04 -4.96 9.50
CA GLY A 187 6.78 -5.54 9.95
C GLY A 187 6.91 -7.03 10.28
N SER A 188 7.67 -7.73 9.47
CA SER A 188 7.99 -9.15 9.70
C SER A 188 8.79 -9.33 10.99
N ASP A 189 9.86 -8.56 11.19
CA ASP A 189 10.70 -8.62 12.39
C ASP A 189 9.92 -8.29 13.66
N LEU A 190 9.07 -7.26 13.63
CA LEU A 190 8.25 -6.88 14.78
C LEU A 190 7.20 -7.95 15.10
N MET A 191 6.58 -8.55 14.08
CA MET A 191 5.63 -9.64 14.29
C MET A 191 6.32 -10.87 14.90
N LEU A 192 7.50 -11.24 14.44
CA LEU A 192 8.27 -12.35 15.03
C LEU A 192 8.61 -12.10 16.50
N ARG A 193 8.93 -10.87 16.87
CA ARG A 193 9.16 -10.49 18.27
C ARG A 193 7.90 -10.66 19.12
N VAL A 194 6.72 -10.27 18.60
CA VAL A 194 5.44 -10.45 19.29
C VAL A 194 5.15 -11.95 19.46
N LEU A 195 5.30 -12.76 18.41
CA LEU A 195 5.08 -14.21 18.47
C LEU A 195 6.04 -14.89 19.45
N SER A 196 7.31 -14.50 19.45
CA SER A 196 8.31 -15.02 20.41
C SER A 196 7.94 -14.66 21.85
N SER A 197 7.46 -13.45 22.12
CA SER A 197 6.99 -13.04 23.46
C SER A 197 5.81 -13.91 23.92
N ILE A 198 4.89 -14.22 23.02
CA ILE A 198 3.76 -15.11 23.30
C ILE A 198 4.25 -16.53 23.66
N GLU A 199 5.16 -17.11 22.86
CA GLU A 199 5.72 -18.44 23.10
C GLU A 199 6.45 -18.56 24.44
N GLN A 200 7.10 -17.48 24.86
CA GLN A 200 7.79 -17.41 26.15
C GLN A 200 6.86 -17.17 27.34
N GLY A 201 5.55 -17.01 27.10
CA GLY A 201 4.57 -16.68 28.12
C GLY A 201 4.75 -15.27 28.71
N ALA A 202 5.47 -14.38 28.00
CA ALA A 202 5.67 -13.02 28.44
C ALA A 202 4.38 -12.20 28.26
N PRO A 203 4.02 -11.31 29.20
CA PRO A 203 2.85 -10.48 29.05
C PRO A 203 3.05 -9.49 27.89
N LEU A 204 2.09 -9.46 26.96
CA LEU A 204 2.06 -8.44 25.93
C LEU A 204 1.54 -7.13 26.50
N LEU A 205 2.37 -6.12 26.54
CA LEU A 205 1.94 -4.77 26.85
C LEU A 205 1.07 -4.26 25.70
N ARG A 206 -0.15 -3.83 26.03
CA ARG A 206 -1.12 -3.28 25.08
C ARG A 206 -1.37 -1.82 25.44
N ALA A 207 -1.20 -0.94 24.49
CA ALA A 207 -1.45 0.48 24.64
C ALA A 207 -2.66 0.89 23.81
N ALA A 208 -3.70 1.41 24.44
CA ALA A 208 -4.81 2.01 23.71
C ALA A 208 -4.31 3.17 22.85
N GLN A 209 -4.82 3.26 21.64
CA GLN A 209 -4.44 4.35 20.74
C GLN A 209 -4.94 5.69 21.25
N ALA A 210 -4.13 6.73 21.11
CA ALA A 210 -4.55 8.10 21.45
C ALA A 210 -5.74 8.52 20.58
N LEU A 211 -6.63 9.33 21.15
CA LEU A 211 -7.76 9.93 20.42
C LEU A 211 -7.30 11.08 19.53
N GLU A 212 -6.23 11.76 19.92
CA GLU A 212 -5.61 12.82 19.14
C GLU A 212 -4.70 12.25 18.05
N GLY A 213 -4.57 12.95 16.91
CA GLY A 213 -3.70 12.56 15.81
C GLY A 213 -4.29 11.45 14.92
N VAL A 214 -5.53 11.05 15.12
CA VAL A 214 -6.22 10.07 14.25
C VAL A 214 -6.37 10.67 12.86
N THR A 215 -5.84 9.96 11.86
CA THR A 215 -6.05 10.25 10.44
C THR A 215 -6.35 8.97 9.67
N TYR A 216 -6.93 9.13 8.47
CA TYR A 216 -7.36 7.99 7.66
C TYR A 216 -6.63 7.94 6.32
N ALA A 217 -6.18 6.76 5.98
CA ALA A 217 -5.51 6.44 4.72
C ALA A 217 -6.47 5.70 3.77
N ASN A 218 -7.35 6.47 3.13
CA ASN A 218 -8.27 5.93 2.16
C ASN A 218 -7.52 5.27 1.00
N LYS A 219 -8.12 4.20 0.45
CA LYS A 219 -7.61 3.51 -0.74
C LYS A 219 -7.35 4.49 -1.88
N ILE A 220 -6.19 4.36 -2.52
CA ILE A 220 -5.86 5.16 -3.70
C ILE A 220 -6.77 4.78 -4.88
N LEU A 221 -7.46 5.75 -5.42
CA LEU A 221 -8.32 5.61 -6.59
C LEU A 221 -7.54 5.91 -7.87
N LYS A 222 -7.94 5.32 -8.99
CA LYS A 222 -7.26 5.55 -10.28
C LYS A 222 -7.31 7.01 -10.74
N ASN A 223 -8.40 7.71 -10.46
CA ASN A 223 -8.57 9.12 -10.81
C ASN A 223 -7.65 10.08 -10.01
N GLU A 224 -7.12 9.61 -8.86
CA GLU A 224 -6.12 10.38 -8.12
C GLU A 224 -4.76 10.42 -8.84
N ALA A 225 -4.52 9.54 -9.82
CA ALA A 225 -3.29 9.51 -10.62
C ALA A 225 -3.08 10.79 -11.44
N ALA A 226 -4.15 11.47 -11.83
CA ALA A 226 -4.08 12.68 -12.64
C ALA A 226 -3.42 13.83 -11.87
N ILE A 227 -2.30 14.35 -12.39
CA ILE A 227 -1.58 15.48 -11.80
C ILE A 227 -2.46 16.72 -11.92
N ASN A 228 -2.69 17.38 -10.79
CA ASN A 228 -3.26 18.71 -10.76
C ASN A 228 -2.12 19.73 -10.72
N TRP A 229 -1.79 20.32 -11.85
CA TRP A 229 -0.70 21.28 -11.98
C TRP A 229 -0.92 22.61 -11.22
N GLN A 230 -2.14 22.86 -10.71
CA GLN A 230 -2.43 24.00 -9.82
C GLN A 230 -1.89 23.85 -8.41
N LEU A 231 -1.44 22.65 -8.03
CA LEU A 231 -0.77 22.39 -6.77
C LEU A 231 0.66 22.94 -6.79
N SER A 232 1.28 23.03 -5.61
CA SER A 232 2.69 23.40 -5.50
C SER A 232 3.61 22.29 -6.05
N ALA A 233 4.81 22.66 -6.45
CA ALA A 233 5.81 21.71 -6.95
C ALA A 233 6.13 20.61 -5.95
N ILE A 234 6.17 20.93 -4.66
CA ILE A 234 6.43 19.94 -3.59
C ILE A 234 5.27 18.94 -3.43
N GLU A 235 4.02 19.37 -3.56
CA GLU A 235 2.86 18.48 -3.50
C GLU A 235 2.84 17.54 -4.70
N ILE A 236 3.15 18.04 -5.90
CA ILE A 236 3.21 17.21 -7.11
C ILE A 236 4.36 16.21 -7.03
N GLU A 237 5.54 16.64 -6.57
CA GLU A 237 6.70 15.76 -6.37
C GLU A 237 6.36 14.60 -5.42
N ARG A 238 5.77 14.91 -4.25
CA ARG A 238 5.33 13.90 -3.28
C ARG A 238 4.32 12.92 -3.88
N ARG A 239 3.37 13.39 -4.67
CA ARG A 239 2.39 12.52 -5.34
C ARG A 239 3.03 11.62 -6.38
N ILE A 240 4.01 12.09 -7.15
CA ILE A 240 4.75 11.26 -8.09
C ILE A 240 5.45 10.12 -7.34
N ARG A 241 6.11 10.38 -6.22
CA ARG A 241 6.73 9.35 -5.39
C ARG A 241 5.72 8.43 -4.71
N ALA A 242 4.67 8.98 -4.14
CA ALA A 242 3.61 8.23 -3.47
C ALA A 242 2.91 7.25 -4.39
N PHE A 243 2.75 7.60 -5.66
CA PHE A 243 2.04 6.79 -6.66
C PHE A 243 2.97 5.90 -7.50
N ASN A 244 4.26 5.88 -7.23
CA ASN A 244 5.22 5.00 -7.89
C ASN A 244 5.41 3.70 -7.08
N PRO A 245 5.02 2.50 -7.56
CA PRO A 245 4.67 2.18 -8.96
C PRO A 245 3.18 2.22 -9.30
N PHE A 246 2.29 2.39 -8.35
CA PHE A 246 0.86 2.32 -8.59
C PHE A 246 0.09 3.43 -7.85
N PRO A 247 -0.85 4.10 -8.56
CA PRO A 247 -1.30 3.89 -9.93
C PRO A 247 -0.34 4.46 -11.00
N GLY A 248 0.69 5.22 -10.62
CA GLY A 248 1.55 6.04 -11.47
C GLY A 248 0.91 7.39 -11.75
N ALA A 249 1.60 8.50 -11.40
CA ALA A 249 1.11 9.84 -11.69
C ALA A 249 0.98 10.06 -13.20
N THR A 250 -0.09 10.71 -13.66
CA THR A 250 -0.39 10.89 -15.09
C THR A 250 -0.73 12.33 -15.41
N SER A 251 -0.42 12.72 -16.64
CA SER A 251 -0.94 13.95 -17.27
C SER A 251 -0.93 13.79 -18.77
N SER A 252 -1.76 14.53 -19.51
CA SER A 252 -1.78 14.49 -20.96
C SER A 252 -1.01 15.66 -21.59
N LEU A 253 -0.36 15.34 -22.71
CA LEU A 253 0.24 16.33 -23.61
C LEU A 253 -0.25 16.03 -25.03
N ASN A 254 -0.89 17.01 -25.68
CA ASN A 254 -1.48 16.84 -27.02
C ASN A 254 -2.36 15.56 -27.13
N HIS A 255 -3.23 15.33 -26.14
CA HIS A 255 -4.13 14.16 -26.03
C HIS A 255 -3.43 12.81 -25.83
N GLU A 256 -2.12 12.78 -25.65
CA GLU A 256 -1.40 11.56 -25.28
C GLU A 256 -1.19 11.51 -23.76
N LEU A 257 -1.66 10.43 -23.12
CA LEU A 257 -1.52 10.20 -21.68
C LEU A 257 -0.10 9.74 -21.35
N LEU A 258 0.62 10.54 -20.57
CA LEU A 258 1.99 10.23 -20.14
C LEU A 258 2.02 9.92 -18.64
N LYS A 259 2.90 9.00 -18.25
CA LYS A 259 3.18 8.70 -16.84
C LYS A 259 4.45 9.39 -16.39
N PHE A 260 4.43 9.83 -15.14
CA PHE A 260 5.54 10.49 -14.45
C PHE A 260 6.01 9.56 -13.33
N TRP A 261 7.29 9.24 -13.34
CA TRP A 261 7.85 8.24 -12.43
C TRP A 261 8.86 8.80 -11.44
N SER A 262 9.58 9.85 -11.82
CA SER A 262 10.56 10.50 -10.98
C SER A 262 10.60 12.00 -11.26
N ALA A 263 10.68 12.78 -10.19
CA ALA A 263 10.83 14.22 -10.24
C ALA A 263 11.54 14.72 -8.98
N CYS A 264 12.05 15.94 -9.02
CA CYS A 264 12.63 16.61 -7.86
C CYS A 264 12.32 18.11 -7.90
N LEU A 265 12.60 18.78 -6.81
CA LEU A 265 12.60 20.25 -6.78
C LEU A 265 13.95 20.74 -7.31
N PRO A 266 13.98 21.65 -8.29
CA PRO A 266 15.22 22.12 -8.88
C PRO A 266 16.08 22.91 -7.87
N ASN A 267 17.38 22.68 -7.91
CA ASN A 267 18.33 23.40 -7.02
C ASN A 267 18.50 24.89 -7.39
N LYS A 268 18.19 25.26 -8.64
CA LYS A 268 18.25 26.63 -9.14
C LYS A 268 16.98 26.91 -9.93
N ILE A 269 16.20 27.85 -9.44
CA ILE A 269 15.09 28.43 -10.20
C ILE A 269 15.67 29.66 -10.92
N ALA A 270 15.78 29.61 -12.25
CA ALA A 270 15.94 30.85 -13.00
C ALA A 270 14.72 31.72 -12.70
N ALA A 271 14.95 32.98 -12.31
CA ALA A 271 13.89 33.97 -12.08
C ALA A 271 12.99 34.02 -13.33
N THR A 272 11.80 33.52 -13.24
CA THR A 272 11.00 33.24 -14.41
C THR A 272 9.75 34.10 -14.46
N GLN A 273 9.46 34.54 -15.66
CA GLN A 273 8.14 35.02 -16.04
C GLN A 273 7.08 34.04 -15.54
N THR A 274 6.01 34.57 -14.96
CA THR A 274 4.85 33.78 -14.55
C THR A 274 4.27 33.06 -15.78
N LYS A 275 4.43 31.74 -15.79
CA LYS A 275 3.90 30.87 -16.82
C LYS A 275 2.66 30.14 -16.29
N ASN A 276 1.89 29.52 -17.17
CA ASN A 276 0.70 28.79 -16.77
C ASN A 276 1.08 27.45 -16.11
N PRO A 277 0.37 27.00 -15.06
CA PRO A 277 0.57 25.67 -14.49
C PRO A 277 0.45 24.57 -15.55
N GLY A 278 1.43 23.64 -15.54
CA GLY A 278 1.58 22.59 -16.55
C GLY A 278 2.43 23.00 -17.77
N GLU A 279 2.82 24.27 -17.92
CA GLU A 279 3.65 24.73 -19.04
C GLU A 279 5.08 24.23 -18.88
N VAL A 280 5.63 23.64 -19.95
CA VAL A 280 7.03 23.23 -20.03
C VAL A 280 7.88 24.48 -20.23
N LEU A 281 8.76 24.75 -19.30
CA LEU A 281 9.64 25.93 -19.28
C LEU A 281 10.93 25.68 -20.05
N GLU A 282 11.54 24.51 -19.79
CA GLU A 282 12.84 24.15 -20.33
C GLU A 282 12.94 22.62 -20.45
N ILE A 283 13.69 22.17 -21.45
CA ILE A 283 14.05 20.76 -21.64
C ILE A 283 15.56 20.70 -21.68
N ASP A 284 16.15 20.23 -20.60
CA ASP A 284 17.59 20.05 -20.42
C ASP A 284 18.02 18.62 -20.76
N ASP A 285 19.31 18.32 -20.61
CA ASP A 285 19.86 16.98 -20.83
C ASP A 285 19.34 16.01 -19.75
N GLY A 286 18.40 15.18 -20.15
CA GLY A 286 17.77 14.18 -19.26
C GLY A 286 16.47 14.63 -18.60
N SER A 287 16.23 15.89 -18.35
CA SER A 287 15.11 16.41 -17.54
C SER A 287 14.20 17.40 -18.25
N VAL A 288 13.07 17.72 -17.63
CA VAL A 288 12.08 18.70 -18.12
C VAL A 288 11.58 19.53 -16.95
N PHE A 289 11.66 20.84 -17.07
CA PHE A 289 11.16 21.78 -16.06
C PHE A 289 9.72 22.19 -16.39
N VAL A 290 8.83 22.07 -15.41
CA VAL A 290 7.41 22.34 -15.59
C VAL A 290 6.93 23.32 -14.52
N GLN A 291 6.18 24.34 -14.96
CA GLN A 291 5.54 25.29 -14.06
C GLN A 291 4.44 24.60 -13.25
N CYS A 292 4.42 24.80 -11.95
CA CYS A 292 3.35 24.39 -11.05
C CYS A 292 2.54 25.61 -10.59
N GLY A 293 1.47 25.40 -9.85
CA GLY A 293 0.70 26.50 -9.26
C GLY A 293 1.55 27.36 -8.32
N ASP A 294 2.47 26.70 -7.60
CA ASP A 294 3.54 27.36 -6.85
C ASP A 294 4.85 26.63 -7.12
N GLY A 295 5.85 27.36 -7.62
CA GLY A 295 7.18 26.84 -7.92
C GLY A 295 7.28 26.06 -9.23
N VAL A 296 8.41 25.43 -9.42
CA VAL A 296 8.78 24.64 -10.62
C VAL A 296 9.19 23.25 -10.18
N ILE A 297 8.79 22.25 -10.94
CA ILE A 297 9.23 20.85 -10.74
C ILE A 297 10.16 20.44 -11.87
N GLU A 298 11.21 19.70 -11.54
CA GLU A 298 12.09 19.06 -12.50
C GLU A 298 11.67 17.59 -12.64
N VAL A 299 11.14 17.21 -13.80
CA VAL A 299 10.72 15.85 -14.12
C VAL A 299 11.89 15.10 -14.74
N LEU A 300 12.24 13.94 -14.16
CA LEU A 300 13.41 13.15 -14.55
C LEU A 300 13.03 11.95 -15.41
N GLU A 301 11.96 11.23 -15.06
CA GLU A 301 11.54 10.02 -15.76
C GLU A 301 10.07 10.06 -16.14
N MET A 302 9.80 9.69 -17.38
CA MET A 302 8.45 9.62 -17.95
C MET A 302 8.25 8.32 -18.73
N GLN A 303 7.00 8.03 -19.10
CA GLN A 303 6.64 6.87 -19.90
C GLN A 303 5.45 7.15 -20.81
N LYS A 304 5.57 6.83 -22.09
CA LYS A 304 4.47 6.81 -23.05
C LYS A 304 3.61 5.55 -22.92
N PRO A 305 2.35 5.58 -23.37
CA PRO A 305 1.50 4.40 -23.38
C PRO A 305 2.18 3.21 -24.08
N GLY A 306 2.24 2.07 -23.38
CA GLY A 306 2.87 0.85 -23.91
C GLY A 306 4.41 0.88 -24.03
N GLY A 307 5.04 2.03 -23.75
CA GLY A 307 6.49 2.21 -23.81
C GLY A 307 7.23 1.77 -22.54
N LYS A 308 8.55 2.03 -22.52
CA LYS A 308 9.42 1.87 -21.35
C LYS A 308 9.54 3.20 -20.61
N ARG A 309 9.96 3.18 -19.35
CA ARG A 309 10.42 4.36 -18.61
C ARG A 309 11.70 4.87 -19.29
N ILE A 310 11.75 6.15 -19.57
CA ILE A 310 12.90 6.84 -20.20
C ILE A 310 13.05 8.22 -19.57
N SER A 311 14.17 8.91 -19.83
CA SER A 311 14.36 10.28 -19.38
C SER A 311 13.24 11.19 -19.92
N ALA A 312 12.87 12.18 -19.13
CA ALA A 312 11.79 13.09 -19.50
C ALA A 312 12.10 13.85 -20.81
N SER A 313 13.35 14.27 -21.00
CA SER A 313 13.79 14.94 -22.25
C SER A 313 13.65 14.05 -23.47
N ALA A 314 14.02 12.78 -23.37
CA ALA A 314 13.85 11.80 -24.47
C ALA A 314 12.38 11.52 -24.75
N CYS A 315 11.54 11.47 -23.69
CA CYS A 315 10.09 11.29 -23.84
C CYS A 315 9.44 12.44 -24.60
N LEU A 316 9.89 13.68 -24.38
CA LEU A 316 9.34 14.88 -25.03
C LEU A 316 10.05 15.27 -26.34
N SER A 317 11.14 14.60 -26.70
CA SER A 317 11.88 14.88 -27.95
C SER A 317 10.99 15.02 -29.22
N PRO A 318 9.98 14.14 -29.46
CA PRO A 318 9.13 14.24 -30.64
C PRO A 318 8.25 15.50 -30.68
N TYR A 319 8.05 16.19 -29.57
CA TYR A 319 7.21 17.38 -29.47
C TYR A 319 8.00 18.70 -29.61
N ARG A 320 9.35 18.66 -29.55
CA ARG A 320 10.22 19.85 -29.64
C ARG A 320 10.10 20.60 -30.96
N SER A 321 9.76 19.93 -32.05
CA SER A 321 9.62 20.54 -33.39
C SER A 321 8.31 21.29 -33.61
N GLN A 322 7.40 21.25 -32.64
CA GLN A 322 6.13 21.99 -32.72
C GLN A 322 6.35 23.36 -32.13
N GLU A 323 6.12 24.44 -32.94
CA GLU A 323 6.22 25.83 -32.49
C GLU A 323 5.16 26.22 -31.42
N LYS A 324 4.46 25.26 -30.86
CA LYS A 324 3.41 25.48 -29.86
C LYS A 324 3.97 25.34 -28.45
N ILE A 325 3.43 26.17 -27.55
CA ILE A 325 3.66 26.03 -26.11
C ILE A 325 3.27 24.62 -25.69
N MET A 326 4.24 23.86 -25.14
CA MET A 326 3.97 22.54 -24.56
C MET A 326 3.37 22.74 -23.17
N GLN A 327 2.14 22.30 -22.99
CA GLN A 327 1.44 22.39 -21.72
C GLN A 327 0.76 21.09 -21.38
N PHE A 328 1.11 20.53 -20.22
CA PHE A 328 0.45 19.37 -19.64
C PHE A 328 -0.94 19.75 -19.11
N GLN A 329 -1.89 18.87 -19.31
CA GLN A 329 -3.27 19.06 -18.89
C GLN A 329 -3.66 18.01 -17.86
N LYS A 330 -4.52 18.40 -16.93
CA LYS A 330 -5.16 17.41 -16.04
C LYS A 330 -6.10 16.56 -16.89
N ASP A 331 -5.92 15.25 -16.84
CA ASP A 331 -6.83 14.33 -17.52
C ASP A 331 -8.22 14.42 -16.89
N SER A 332 -9.25 14.64 -17.70
CA SER A 332 -10.61 14.27 -17.34
C SER A 332 -10.70 12.74 -17.43
N VAL A 333 -10.57 12.06 -16.32
CA VAL A 333 -10.85 10.62 -16.23
C VAL A 333 -12.36 10.50 -16.17
N ASP A 334 -12.98 10.13 -17.30
CA ASP A 334 -14.36 9.67 -17.35
C ASP A 334 -14.54 8.34 -16.59
#